data_9cde4aa5478c593aef6b38f62b55947f
#
_entry.id   9cde4aa5478c593aef6b38f62b55947f
#
_cell.length_a   1.000
_cell.length_b   1.000
_cell.length_c   1.000
_cell.angle_alpha   90.00
_cell.angle_beta   90.00
_cell.angle_gamma   90.00
#
_symmetry.space_group_name_H-M   'P 1'
#
loop_
_entity.id
_entity.type
_entity.pdbx_description
1 polymer ?
#
loop_
_entity_poly.entity_id
_entity_poly.type
_entity_poly.pdbx_seq_one_letter_code
_entity_poly.pdbx_strand_id
1 'polypeptide(L)'
;LYKKVNRKKGIVVANIGDASMACGPVWEGLSFATMDQFNELWEEDMKGGLPLIINIMNNQYGMGGQTCGETMGYGIAARIGAGLNEDQMHAERVDGYNPLAVIDAYRRKRKVLEEKRGPVLLDVLTYRYSGHSPSDASSYRTKEEVEAWEKVDSIQWFGNELVQEGVVEATQLEQIK
;
A
#
# COMPACT_ATOMS: atom_id res chain seq x y z
N LEU A 1 11.45 13.74 -3.60
CA LEU A 1 12.19 15.00 -3.76
C LEU A 1 13.27 14.91 -4.84
N TYR A 2 14.19 13.95 -4.81
CA TYR A 2 15.28 13.83 -5.80
C TYR A 2 14.81 13.95 -7.26
N LYS A 3 13.72 13.27 -7.64
CA LYS A 3 13.15 13.35 -8.99
C LYS A 3 12.65 14.76 -9.33
N LYS A 4 12.00 15.42 -8.38
CA LYS A 4 11.47 16.78 -8.54
C LYS A 4 12.61 17.80 -8.73
N VAL A 5 13.59 17.79 -7.84
CA VAL A 5 14.75 18.70 -7.91
C VAL A 5 15.54 18.53 -9.23
N ASN A 6 15.70 17.30 -9.69
CA ASN A 6 16.47 17.00 -10.91
C ASN A 6 15.59 16.91 -12.17
N ARG A 7 14.35 17.36 -12.13
CA ARG A 7 13.38 17.31 -13.24
C ARG A 7 13.26 15.93 -13.90
N LYS A 8 13.45 14.85 -13.12
CA LYS A 8 13.39 13.47 -13.62
C LYS A 8 11.95 12.95 -13.65
N LYS A 9 11.57 12.37 -14.77
CA LYS A 9 10.28 11.70 -14.93
C LYS A 9 10.18 10.43 -14.06
N GLY A 10 8.96 9.99 -13.81
CA GLY A 10 8.61 8.74 -13.14
C GLY A 10 8.14 8.93 -11.70
N ILE A 11 7.54 7.89 -11.18
CA ILE A 11 6.92 7.80 -9.85
C ILE A 11 7.86 7.04 -8.93
N VAL A 12 7.85 7.38 -7.65
CA VAL A 12 8.53 6.62 -6.58
C VAL A 12 7.46 5.87 -5.80
N VAL A 13 7.69 4.59 -5.52
CA VAL A 13 6.86 3.79 -4.63
C VAL A 13 7.68 3.48 -3.38
N ALA A 14 7.17 3.87 -2.22
CA ALA A 14 7.73 3.53 -0.92
C ALA A 14 6.84 2.48 -0.26
N ASN A 15 7.32 1.25 -0.14
CA ASN A 15 6.61 0.18 0.55
C ASN A 15 6.99 0.21 2.04
N ILE A 16 5.99 0.23 2.90
CA ILE A 16 6.15 0.16 4.35
C ILE A 16 5.19 -0.86 4.94
N GLY A 17 5.60 -1.53 6.01
CA GLY A 17 4.69 -2.38 6.79
C GLY A 17 3.80 -1.53 7.71
N ASP A 18 2.62 -2.03 8.03
CA ASP A 18 1.67 -1.38 8.93
C ASP A 18 2.26 -1.14 10.35
N ALA A 19 3.02 -2.09 10.90
CA ALA A 19 3.71 -1.90 12.17
C ALA A 19 4.73 -0.75 12.15
N SER A 20 5.29 -0.41 10.97
CA SER A 20 6.19 0.72 10.82
C SER A 20 5.51 2.07 11.05
N MET A 21 4.19 2.11 11.04
CA MET A 21 3.41 3.30 11.36
C MET A 21 3.54 3.75 12.81
N ALA A 22 4.14 2.93 13.68
CA ALA A 22 4.54 3.33 15.04
C ALA A 22 5.87 4.11 15.09
N CYS A 23 6.60 4.18 13.97
CA CYS A 23 7.93 4.78 13.94
C CYS A 23 7.88 6.27 13.58
N GLY A 24 8.58 7.13 14.37
CA GLY A 24 8.67 8.58 14.14
C GLY A 24 9.08 8.97 12.72
N PRO A 25 10.15 8.37 12.13
CA PRO A 25 10.59 8.70 10.77
C PRO A 25 9.53 8.50 9.68
N VAL A 26 8.57 7.60 9.87
CA VAL A 26 7.44 7.45 8.94
C VAL A 26 6.56 8.69 8.97
N TRP A 27 6.22 9.19 10.18
CA TRP A 27 5.42 10.40 10.34
C TRP A 27 6.12 11.66 9.85
N GLU A 28 7.41 11.77 10.09
CA GLU A 28 8.24 12.85 9.53
C GLU A 28 8.19 12.83 8.00
N GLY A 29 8.37 11.65 7.39
CA GLY A 29 8.29 11.47 5.94
C GLY A 29 6.91 11.79 5.36
N LEU A 30 5.83 11.37 6.04
CA LEU A 30 4.45 11.67 5.65
C LEU A 30 4.18 13.18 5.72
N SER A 31 4.52 13.81 6.84
CA SER A 31 4.36 15.25 7.05
C SER A 31 5.16 16.06 6.02
N PHE A 32 6.43 15.71 5.81
CA PHE A 32 7.26 16.36 4.81
C PHE A 32 6.69 16.22 3.38
N ALA A 33 6.20 15.03 3.03
CA ALA A 33 5.71 14.76 1.68
C ALA A 33 4.44 15.56 1.32
N THR A 34 3.69 16.02 2.32
CA THR A 34 2.41 16.75 2.16
C THR A 34 2.51 18.25 2.38
N MET A 35 3.73 18.80 2.43
CA MET A 35 3.91 20.25 2.62
C MET A 35 3.40 21.06 1.41
N ASP A 36 2.60 22.08 1.64
CA ASP A 36 2.12 23.02 0.63
C ASP A 36 3.22 23.76 -0.10
N GLN A 37 4.38 23.87 0.51
CA GLN A 37 5.58 24.47 -0.09
C GLN A 37 5.94 23.88 -1.45
N PHE A 38 5.62 22.62 -1.72
CA PHE A 38 5.83 22.00 -3.03
C PHE A 38 4.96 22.60 -4.13
N ASN A 39 3.82 23.17 -3.75
CA ASN A 39 2.88 23.85 -4.67
C ASN A 39 3.15 25.33 -4.76
N GLU A 40 3.63 25.97 -3.70
CA GLU A 40 3.67 27.43 -3.56
C GLU A 40 5.05 28.03 -3.82
N LEU A 41 6.13 27.43 -3.27
CA LEU A 41 7.45 28.02 -3.22
C LEU A 41 8.42 27.58 -4.32
N TRP A 42 7.99 26.67 -5.17
CA TRP A 42 8.83 26.17 -6.27
C TRP A 42 8.67 27.01 -7.53
N GLU A 43 9.65 26.91 -8.44
CA GLU A 43 9.55 27.48 -9.79
C GLU A 43 8.32 26.93 -10.51
N GLU A 44 7.69 27.72 -11.36
CA GLU A 44 6.39 27.44 -11.96
C GLU A 44 6.31 26.07 -12.67
N ASP A 45 7.37 25.70 -13.39
CA ASP A 45 7.45 24.39 -14.06
C ASP A 45 7.63 23.21 -13.11
N MET A 46 8.09 23.48 -11.88
CA MET A 46 8.31 22.48 -10.83
C MET A 46 7.23 22.43 -9.75
N LYS A 47 6.29 23.37 -9.72
CA LYS A 47 5.19 23.36 -8.76
C LYS A 47 4.38 22.06 -8.82
N GLY A 48 3.77 21.71 -7.71
CA GLY A 48 2.93 20.53 -7.52
C GLY A 48 3.53 19.51 -6.56
N GLY A 49 2.69 18.61 -6.08
CA GLY A 49 3.04 17.60 -5.09
C GLY A 49 4.11 16.60 -5.54
N LEU A 50 4.62 15.85 -4.61
CA LEU A 50 5.64 14.85 -4.89
C LEU A 50 5.06 13.67 -5.69
N PRO A 51 5.79 13.14 -6.70
CA PRO A 51 5.37 11.95 -7.45
C PRO A 51 5.65 10.68 -6.64
N LEU A 52 4.98 10.53 -5.50
CA LEU A 52 5.22 9.50 -4.51
C LEU A 52 3.94 8.72 -4.20
N ILE A 53 4.03 7.39 -4.28
CA ILE A 53 3.06 6.46 -3.72
C ILE A 53 3.65 5.91 -2.43
N ILE A 54 2.94 6.10 -1.33
CA ILE A 54 3.23 5.44 -0.05
C ILE A 54 2.31 4.23 0.03
N ASN A 55 2.90 3.05 -0.06
CA ASN A 55 2.18 1.78 -0.08
C ASN A 55 2.35 1.08 1.27
N ILE A 56 1.30 1.08 2.08
CA ILE A 56 1.28 0.39 3.37
C ILE A 56 0.83 -1.05 3.14
N MET A 57 1.75 -2.00 3.28
CA MET A 57 1.47 -3.43 3.26
C MET A 57 0.86 -3.81 4.60
N ASN A 58 -0.46 -3.73 4.69
CA ASN A 58 -1.22 -3.87 5.93
C ASN A 58 -1.70 -5.32 6.10
N ASN A 59 -0.85 -6.12 6.73
CA ASN A 59 -1.21 -7.49 7.11
C ASN A 59 -1.74 -7.60 8.55
N GLN A 60 -1.89 -6.48 9.25
CA GLN A 60 -2.42 -6.34 10.62
C GLN A 60 -1.54 -6.96 11.71
N TYR A 61 -0.32 -7.41 11.36
CA TYR A 61 0.62 -8.01 12.30
C TYR A 61 2.01 -7.38 12.23
N GLY A 62 2.55 -7.08 13.39
CA GLY A 62 3.93 -6.72 13.60
C GLY A 62 4.84 -7.95 13.74
N MET A 63 5.95 -7.80 14.48
CA MET A 63 6.92 -8.85 14.70
C MET A 63 6.41 -9.95 15.65
N GLY A 64 5.54 -9.63 16.60
CA GLY A 64 5.09 -10.59 17.62
C GLY A 64 3.69 -10.31 18.15
N GLY A 65 2.86 -9.57 17.41
CA GLY A 65 1.51 -9.23 17.82
C GLY A 65 0.73 -8.44 16.77
N GLN A 66 -0.50 -8.11 17.08
CA GLN A 66 -1.37 -7.31 16.22
C GLN A 66 -0.88 -5.86 16.14
N THR A 67 -1.07 -5.22 14.99
CA THR A 67 -0.73 -3.81 14.83
C THR A 67 -1.82 -2.89 15.37
N CYS A 68 -3.06 -3.13 15.02
CA CYS A 68 -4.18 -2.35 15.53
C CYS A 68 -4.41 -2.63 17.02
N GLY A 69 -4.32 -1.58 17.84
CA GLY A 69 -4.47 -1.66 19.29
C GLY A 69 -3.16 -1.89 20.06
N GLU A 70 -2.13 -2.46 19.44
CA GLU A 70 -0.83 -2.69 20.09
C GLU A 70 0.23 -1.68 19.66
N THR A 71 0.41 -1.47 18.35
CA THR A 71 1.38 -0.52 17.81
C THR A 71 0.74 0.67 17.09
N MET A 72 -0.52 0.54 16.70
CA MET A 72 -1.31 1.61 16.10
C MET A 72 -2.62 1.78 16.87
N GLY A 73 -2.96 3.01 17.24
CA GLY A 73 -4.25 3.37 17.87
C GLY A 73 -5.42 3.44 16.86
N TYR A 74 -5.24 3.04 15.62
CA TYR A 74 -6.24 3.16 14.56
C TYR A 74 -6.22 1.92 13.65
N GLY A 75 -7.40 1.49 13.18
CA GLY A 75 -7.54 0.29 12.33
C GLY A 75 -7.51 0.54 10.83
N ILE A 76 -7.54 1.80 10.37
CA ILE A 76 -7.57 2.17 8.95
C ILE A 76 -6.47 3.18 8.67
N ALA A 77 -5.34 2.72 8.11
CA ALA A 77 -4.20 3.58 7.84
C ALA A 77 -4.51 4.67 6.78
N ALA A 78 -5.42 4.40 5.86
CA ALA A 78 -5.85 5.38 4.87
C ALA A 78 -6.45 6.66 5.47
N ARG A 79 -7.03 6.61 6.69
CA ARG A 79 -7.57 7.79 7.38
C ARG A 79 -6.53 8.82 7.75
N ILE A 80 -5.27 8.42 7.83
CA ILE A 80 -4.13 9.32 8.12
C ILE A 80 -4.03 10.41 7.06
N GLY A 81 -4.38 10.10 5.80
CA GLY A 81 -4.28 11.06 4.70
C GLY A 81 -4.99 12.39 5.00
N ALA A 82 -6.27 12.34 5.36
CA ALA A 82 -7.04 13.53 5.71
C ALA A 82 -6.53 14.24 6.97
N GLY A 83 -5.96 13.48 7.91
CA GLY A 83 -5.39 14.04 9.14
C GLY A 83 -4.05 14.74 8.95
N LEU A 84 -3.34 14.48 7.84
CA LEU A 84 -2.09 15.15 7.49
C LEU A 84 -2.34 16.41 6.66
N ASN A 85 -2.99 16.22 5.52
CA ASN A 85 -3.37 17.30 4.60
C ASN A 85 -4.43 16.76 3.65
N GLU A 86 -5.67 17.21 3.78
CA GLU A 86 -6.80 16.69 3.01
C GLU A 86 -6.71 16.99 1.51
N ASP A 87 -6.03 18.07 1.14
CA ASP A 87 -5.85 18.50 -0.25
C ASP A 87 -4.62 17.88 -0.93
N GLN A 88 -3.64 17.40 -0.15
CA GLN A 88 -2.35 16.94 -0.64
C GLN A 88 -2.10 15.44 -0.45
N MET A 89 -2.87 14.75 0.39
CA MET A 89 -2.70 13.33 0.62
C MET A 89 -3.94 12.54 0.19
N HIS A 90 -3.91 12.04 -1.04
CA HIS A 90 -5.01 11.25 -1.61
C HIS A 90 -4.93 9.79 -1.17
N ALA A 91 -5.45 9.48 0.01
CA ALA A 91 -5.39 8.17 0.61
C ALA A 91 -6.58 7.28 0.27
N GLU A 92 -6.35 5.96 0.22
CA GLU A 92 -7.36 4.95 -0.07
C GLU A 92 -6.99 3.61 0.56
N ARG A 93 -7.99 2.87 1.09
CA ARG A 93 -7.82 1.46 1.46
C ARG A 93 -8.17 0.58 0.27
N VAL A 94 -7.34 -0.41 0.02
CA VAL A 94 -7.46 -1.33 -1.12
C VAL A 94 -7.47 -2.76 -0.60
N ASP A 95 -8.33 -3.59 -1.18
CA ASP A 95 -8.27 -5.03 -1.00
C ASP A 95 -7.07 -5.60 -1.76
N GLY A 96 -6.02 -5.94 -1.03
CA GLY A 96 -4.78 -6.52 -1.59
C GLY A 96 -4.93 -7.96 -2.05
N TYR A 97 -6.03 -8.63 -1.71
CA TYR A 97 -6.38 -9.96 -2.20
C TYR A 97 -7.07 -9.95 -3.56
N ASN A 98 -7.52 -8.79 -4.03
CA ASN A 98 -8.10 -8.61 -5.34
C ASN A 98 -7.11 -7.91 -6.28
N PRO A 99 -6.41 -8.61 -7.20
CA PRO A 99 -5.45 -8.01 -8.11
C PRO A 99 -6.04 -6.91 -8.99
N LEU A 100 -7.31 -7.03 -9.41
CA LEU A 100 -7.97 -6.02 -10.22
C LEU A 100 -8.24 -4.74 -9.43
N ALA A 101 -8.62 -4.85 -8.15
CA ALA A 101 -8.78 -3.71 -7.27
C ALA A 101 -7.45 -2.97 -7.06
N VAL A 102 -6.34 -3.69 -6.89
CA VAL A 102 -5.00 -3.12 -6.78
C VAL A 102 -4.63 -2.39 -8.08
N ILE A 103 -4.79 -3.03 -9.25
CA ILE A 103 -4.50 -2.42 -10.54
C ILE A 103 -5.31 -1.14 -10.74
N ASP A 104 -6.61 -1.16 -10.43
CA ASP A 104 -7.48 0.01 -10.56
C ASP A 104 -7.05 1.15 -9.63
N ALA A 105 -6.77 0.84 -8.36
CA ALA A 105 -6.27 1.82 -7.41
C ALA A 105 -4.97 2.49 -7.90
N TYR A 106 -4.00 1.71 -8.35
CA TYR A 106 -2.75 2.26 -8.90
C TYR A 106 -2.99 3.10 -10.15
N ARG A 107 -3.88 2.70 -11.06
CA ARG A 107 -4.24 3.48 -12.26
C ARG A 107 -4.85 4.83 -11.89
N ARG A 108 -5.78 4.86 -10.93
CA ARG A 108 -6.40 6.11 -10.45
C ARG A 108 -5.39 7.01 -9.75
N LYS A 109 -4.57 6.45 -8.85
CA LYS A 109 -3.56 7.22 -8.11
C LYS A 109 -2.43 7.73 -9.02
N ARG A 110 -2.07 6.98 -10.06
CA ARG A 110 -1.13 7.44 -11.06
C ARG A 110 -1.61 8.73 -11.74
N LYS A 111 -2.89 8.85 -12.07
CA LYS A 111 -3.46 10.08 -12.65
C LYS A 111 -3.30 11.29 -11.71
N VAL A 112 -3.57 11.10 -10.40
CA VAL A 112 -3.35 12.14 -9.39
C VAL A 112 -1.89 12.64 -9.41
N LEU A 113 -0.93 11.73 -9.54
CA LEU A 113 0.49 12.08 -9.59
C LEU A 113 0.91 12.75 -10.90
N GLU A 114 0.34 12.32 -12.03
CA GLU A 114 0.56 12.93 -13.35
C GLU A 114 0.00 14.37 -13.39
N GLU A 115 -1.08 14.63 -12.68
CA GLU A 115 -1.68 15.96 -12.47
C GLU A 115 -0.94 16.79 -11.40
N LYS A 116 0.18 16.28 -10.89
CA LYS A 116 1.00 16.92 -9.84
C LYS A 116 0.26 17.20 -8.52
N ARG A 117 -0.78 16.44 -8.20
CA ARG A 117 -1.59 16.58 -6.99
C ARG A 117 -1.19 15.62 -5.86
N GLY A 118 -0.12 14.83 -6.04
CA GLY A 118 0.34 13.89 -5.01
C GLY A 118 0.99 14.58 -3.79
N PRO A 119 1.43 13.80 -2.82
CA PRO A 119 1.56 12.33 -2.83
C PRO A 119 0.25 11.58 -2.64
N VAL A 120 0.30 10.26 -2.80
CA VAL A 120 -0.81 9.36 -2.53
C VAL A 120 -0.43 8.28 -1.52
N LEU A 121 -1.40 7.79 -0.75
CA LEU A 121 -1.22 6.71 0.20
C LEU A 121 -2.20 5.58 -0.11
N LEU A 122 -1.70 4.36 -0.21
CA LEU A 122 -2.50 3.14 -0.34
C LEU A 122 -2.34 2.29 0.92
N ASP A 123 -3.45 2.02 1.61
CA ASP A 123 -3.56 1.10 2.73
C ASP A 123 -4.02 -0.25 2.17
N VAL A 124 -3.05 -1.09 1.75
CA VAL A 124 -3.31 -2.35 1.06
C VAL A 124 -3.47 -3.47 2.07
N LEU A 125 -4.72 -3.93 2.23
CA LEU A 125 -5.03 -5.06 3.09
C LEU A 125 -4.47 -6.34 2.48
N THR A 126 -3.68 -7.05 3.26
CA THR A 126 -3.07 -8.32 2.87
C THR A 126 -2.96 -9.23 4.10
N TYR A 127 -2.35 -10.39 3.94
CA TYR A 127 -2.09 -11.31 5.04
C TYR A 127 -0.70 -11.95 4.89
N ARG A 128 -0.13 -12.37 5.98
CA ARG A 128 1.14 -13.08 6.03
C ARG A 128 0.91 -14.50 6.56
N TYR A 129 1.05 -15.52 5.73
CA TYR A 129 0.82 -16.92 6.11
C TYR A 129 1.90 -17.45 7.05
N SER A 130 3.15 -17.12 6.83
CA SER A 130 4.28 -17.53 7.67
C SER A 130 4.50 -16.60 8.86
N GLY A 131 5.34 -16.98 9.80
CA GLY A 131 5.85 -16.09 10.86
C GLY A 131 6.65 -14.92 10.30
N HIS A 132 6.93 -13.93 11.13
CA HIS A 132 7.72 -12.74 10.75
C HIS A 132 9.15 -13.13 10.34
N SER A 133 9.69 -14.15 10.97
CA SER A 133 11.02 -14.71 10.71
C SER A 133 10.97 -16.25 10.83
N PRO A 134 12.01 -16.97 10.36
CA PRO A 134 12.06 -18.43 10.49
C PRO A 134 11.97 -18.95 11.93
N SER A 135 12.32 -18.13 12.92
CA SER A 135 12.24 -18.46 14.34
C SER A 135 10.93 -18.05 15.02
N ASP A 136 10.03 -17.39 14.29
CA ASP A 136 8.76 -16.92 14.84
C ASP A 136 7.73 -18.05 14.86
N ALA A 137 7.36 -18.50 16.06
CA ALA A 137 6.36 -19.55 16.28
C ALA A 137 4.92 -19.08 15.97
N SER A 138 4.71 -17.81 15.70
CA SER A 138 3.40 -17.22 15.38
C SER A 138 2.31 -17.48 16.43
N SER A 139 2.67 -17.60 17.71
CA SER A 139 1.75 -17.89 18.81
C SER A 139 0.69 -16.81 19.05
N TYR A 140 0.83 -15.66 18.45
CA TYR A 140 -0.10 -14.53 18.48
C TYR A 140 -1.26 -14.67 17.47
N ARG A 141 -1.30 -15.74 16.68
CA ARG A 141 -2.36 -16.05 15.70
C ARG A 141 -2.89 -17.46 15.92
N THR A 142 -4.16 -17.68 15.64
CA THR A 142 -4.72 -19.03 15.66
C THR A 142 -4.46 -19.75 14.33
N LYS A 143 -4.46 -21.07 14.39
CA LYS A 143 -4.31 -21.90 13.20
C LYS A 143 -5.51 -21.74 12.26
N GLU A 144 -6.70 -21.66 12.85
CA GLU A 144 -7.97 -21.45 12.13
C GLU A 144 -7.98 -20.14 11.34
N GLU A 145 -7.40 -19.10 11.91
CA GLU A 145 -7.25 -17.81 11.21
C GLU A 145 -6.35 -17.95 9.96
N VAL A 146 -5.18 -18.57 10.11
CA VAL A 146 -4.26 -18.79 8.99
C VAL A 146 -4.93 -19.62 7.90
N GLU A 147 -5.58 -20.74 8.27
CA GLU A 147 -6.29 -21.61 7.33
C GLU A 147 -7.44 -20.87 6.62
N ALA A 148 -8.13 -19.96 7.31
CA ALA A 148 -9.17 -19.15 6.69
C ALA A 148 -8.63 -18.23 5.60
N TRP A 149 -7.47 -17.62 5.83
CA TRP A 149 -6.81 -16.77 4.84
C TRP A 149 -6.21 -17.58 3.68
N GLU A 150 -5.65 -18.78 3.94
CA GLU A 150 -5.15 -19.67 2.89
C GLU A 150 -6.25 -20.11 1.91
N LYS A 151 -7.48 -20.31 2.40
CA LYS A 151 -8.64 -20.66 1.56
C LYS A 151 -9.04 -19.59 0.56
N VAL A 152 -8.68 -18.34 0.83
CA VAL A 152 -8.95 -17.19 -0.04
C VAL A 152 -7.67 -16.65 -0.70
N ASP A 153 -6.65 -17.49 -0.84
CA ASP A 153 -5.39 -17.11 -1.49
C ASP A 153 -5.64 -16.43 -2.83
N SER A 154 -5.11 -15.22 -2.96
CA SER A 154 -5.40 -14.35 -4.11
C SER A 154 -4.88 -14.91 -5.44
N ILE A 155 -3.79 -15.66 -5.43
CA ILE A 155 -3.21 -16.23 -6.65
C ILE A 155 -4.11 -17.37 -7.14
N GLN A 156 -4.51 -18.27 -6.23
CA GLN A 156 -5.37 -19.41 -6.59
C GLN A 156 -6.77 -18.93 -7.00
N TRP A 157 -7.35 -18.03 -6.20
CA TRP A 157 -8.67 -17.47 -6.48
C TRP A 157 -8.69 -16.77 -7.85
N PHE A 158 -7.77 -15.86 -8.09
CA PHE A 158 -7.73 -15.09 -9.34
C PHE A 158 -7.45 -15.97 -10.56
N GLY A 159 -6.57 -16.98 -10.43
CA GLY A 159 -6.35 -17.98 -11.47
C GLY A 159 -7.63 -18.74 -11.84
N ASN A 160 -8.39 -19.18 -10.85
CA ASN A 160 -9.66 -19.86 -11.06
C ASN A 160 -10.70 -18.96 -11.74
N GLU A 161 -10.83 -17.70 -11.32
CA GLU A 161 -11.71 -16.71 -11.96
C GLU A 161 -11.36 -16.52 -13.45
N LEU A 162 -10.08 -16.39 -13.78
CA LEU A 162 -9.63 -16.23 -15.17
C LEU A 162 -10.00 -17.42 -16.04
N VAL A 163 -9.94 -18.64 -15.51
CA VAL A 163 -10.35 -19.85 -16.22
C VAL A 163 -11.88 -19.91 -16.36
N GLN A 164 -12.63 -19.62 -15.30
CA GLN A 164 -14.10 -19.63 -15.31
C GLN A 164 -14.69 -18.60 -16.29
N GLU A 165 -14.08 -17.43 -16.35
CA GLU A 165 -14.47 -16.37 -17.30
C GLU A 165 -13.95 -16.61 -18.74
N GLY A 166 -13.23 -17.72 -18.98
CA GLY A 166 -12.70 -18.08 -20.29
C GLY A 166 -11.61 -17.14 -20.81
N VAL A 167 -10.94 -16.42 -19.92
CA VAL A 167 -9.84 -15.50 -20.28
C VAL A 167 -8.56 -16.26 -20.60
N VAL A 168 -8.32 -17.37 -19.88
CA VAL A 168 -7.17 -18.24 -20.07
C VAL A 168 -7.58 -19.72 -19.90
N GLU A 169 -6.83 -20.61 -20.53
CA GLU A 169 -6.95 -22.06 -20.29
C GLU A 169 -6.14 -22.48 -19.05
N ALA A 170 -6.62 -23.49 -18.30
CA ALA A 170 -5.93 -23.99 -17.10
C ALA A 170 -4.48 -24.38 -17.38
N THR A 171 -4.21 -24.97 -18.55
CA THR A 171 -2.86 -25.33 -19.00
C THR A 171 -1.92 -24.15 -19.19
N GLN A 172 -2.45 -22.98 -19.53
CA GLN A 172 -1.66 -21.76 -19.67
C GLN A 172 -1.23 -21.22 -18.28
N LEU A 173 -2.09 -21.34 -17.25
CA LEU A 173 -1.73 -20.96 -15.88
C LEU A 173 -0.60 -21.83 -15.31
N GLU A 174 -0.59 -23.12 -15.63
CA GLU A 174 0.48 -24.02 -15.18
C GLU A 174 1.84 -23.69 -15.81
N GLN A 175 1.86 -23.09 -16.99
CA GLN A 175 3.10 -22.65 -17.66
C GLN A 175 3.68 -21.35 -17.07
N ILE A 176 2.89 -20.58 -16.30
CA ILE A 176 3.34 -19.33 -15.67
C ILE A 176 4.05 -19.60 -14.33
N LYS A 177 3.85 -20.76 -13.73
CA LYS A 177 4.55 -21.20 -12.54
C LYS A 177 6.00 -21.57 -12.87
#